data_32bb32ce0db25baebcb406ca4681f48e
#
_entry.id   32bb32ce0db25baebcb406ca4681f48e
#
_cell.length_a   1.000
_cell.length_b   1.000
_cell.length_c   1.000
_cell.angle_alpha   90.00
_cell.angle_beta   90.00
_cell.angle_gamma   90.00
#
_symmetry.space_group_name_H-M   'P 1'
#
loop_
_entity.id
_entity.type
_entity.pdbx_description
1 polymer ?
#
loop_
_entity_poly.entity_id
_entity_poly.type
_entity_poly.pdbx_seq_one_letter_code
_entity_poly.pdbx_strand_id
1 'polypeptide(L)'
;MFSTGMSFKRMLRPYMVSAAIIAVTTFCLGSYVIPKGSVTRLNFEDKYYKPRKSTTARNIQLEVDSGVIAYIERFEDYSKTGYRFSLDKFKDKQLVSHLTARSITYDTATVHKWTVKDYMIREMDGMRESIVKGEKMDTILFMEPADFLIMKNQQEMLTSPQLSEYINRQRQRGFANIKEFEIEYHKRIAMSFASFILTLIGVSLSSKKTKGGMGLHLGIGLGLSFSYILFQTIASTMQIGRAHV
;
A
#
# COMPACT_ATOMS: atom_id res chain seq x y z
N MET A 1 1.66 -40.79 -23.66
CA MET A 1 3.05 -40.48 -23.28
C MET A 1 3.63 -41.36 -22.19
N PHE A 2 2.85 -41.81 -21.19
CA PHE A 2 3.37 -42.79 -20.21
C PHE A 2 3.60 -44.20 -20.79
N SER A 3 2.99 -44.55 -21.92
CA SER A 3 3.24 -45.81 -22.64
C SER A 3 4.64 -45.91 -23.24
N THR A 4 5.38 -44.83 -23.31
CA THR A 4 6.75 -44.77 -23.85
C THR A 4 7.83 -44.82 -22.76
N GLY A 5 7.49 -45.09 -21.48
CA GLY A 5 8.43 -45.21 -20.38
C GLY A 5 9.07 -43.90 -19.90
N MET A 6 8.58 -42.71 -20.37
CA MET A 6 9.08 -41.43 -19.90
C MET A 6 8.59 -41.12 -18.48
N SER A 7 9.52 -40.76 -17.61
CA SER A 7 9.19 -40.31 -16.25
C SER A 7 8.51 -38.95 -16.25
N PHE A 8 7.57 -38.71 -15.32
CA PHE A 8 6.86 -37.45 -15.16
C PHE A 8 7.83 -36.24 -15.01
N LYS A 9 8.90 -36.42 -14.25
CA LYS A 9 9.92 -35.38 -14.05
C LYS A 9 10.59 -34.96 -15.38
N ARG A 10 10.84 -35.92 -16.27
CA ARG A 10 11.46 -35.62 -17.57
C ARG A 10 10.50 -34.87 -18.49
N MET A 11 9.22 -35.22 -18.44
CA MET A 11 8.16 -34.52 -19.16
C MET A 11 7.94 -33.09 -18.62
N LEU A 12 8.03 -32.88 -17.30
CA LEU A 12 7.78 -31.61 -16.65
C LEU A 12 8.85 -30.55 -16.97
N ARG A 13 10.12 -30.96 -17.16
CA ARG A 13 11.25 -30.03 -17.37
C ARG A 13 11.02 -28.97 -18.45
N PRO A 14 10.63 -29.29 -19.69
CA PRO A 14 10.43 -28.28 -20.73
C PRO A 14 9.32 -27.28 -20.39
N TYR A 15 8.25 -27.73 -19.73
CA TYR A 15 7.16 -26.85 -19.30
C TYR A 15 7.61 -25.91 -18.18
N MET A 16 8.46 -26.39 -17.26
CA MET A 16 9.02 -25.53 -16.20
C MET A 16 9.98 -24.49 -16.74
N VAL A 17 10.73 -24.81 -17.81
CA VAL A 17 11.59 -23.81 -18.47
C VAL A 17 10.76 -22.72 -19.13
N SER A 18 9.70 -23.08 -19.87
CA SER A 18 8.79 -22.08 -20.44
C SER A 18 8.06 -21.28 -19.36
N ALA A 19 7.63 -21.92 -18.27
CA ALA A 19 7.04 -21.22 -17.12
C ALA A 19 8.03 -20.23 -16.49
N ALA A 20 9.32 -20.56 -16.40
CA ALA A 20 10.35 -19.67 -15.90
C ALA A 20 10.54 -18.44 -16.81
N ILE A 21 10.54 -18.63 -18.13
CA ILE A 21 10.62 -17.52 -19.08
C ILE A 21 9.41 -16.58 -18.92
N ILE A 22 8.21 -17.15 -18.82
CA ILE A 22 6.98 -16.38 -18.62
C ILE A 22 7.04 -15.64 -17.27
N ALA A 23 7.50 -16.29 -16.19
CA ALA A 23 7.62 -15.68 -14.87
C ALA A 23 8.57 -14.48 -14.88
N VAL A 24 9.75 -14.62 -15.50
CA VAL A 24 10.71 -13.51 -15.64
C VAL A 24 10.14 -12.38 -16.47
N THR A 25 9.49 -12.69 -17.59
CA THR A 25 8.84 -11.67 -18.44
C THR A 25 7.75 -10.94 -17.68
N THR A 26 6.87 -11.67 -16.98
CA THR A 26 5.80 -11.09 -16.15
C THR A 26 6.36 -10.20 -15.03
N PHE A 27 7.44 -10.63 -14.38
CA PHE A 27 8.11 -9.85 -13.36
C PHE A 27 8.70 -8.56 -13.93
N CYS A 28 9.40 -8.60 -15.07
CA CYS A 28 9.95 -7.43 -15.72
C CYS A 28 8.86 -6.45 -16.16
N LEU A 29 7.78 -6.95 -16.77
CA LEU A 29 6.64 -6.13 -17.17
C LEU A 29 5.97 -5.48 -15.95
N GLY A 30 5.67 -6.26 -14.91
CA GLY A 30 5.02 -5.78 -13.69
C GLY A 30 5.87 -4.79 -12.89
N SER A 31 7.19 -4.96 -12.90
CA SER A 31 8.11 -4.13 -12.12
C SER A 31 8.47 -2.81 -12.80
N TYR A 32 8.53 -2.77 -14.15
CA TYR A 32 9.06 -1.61 -14.87
C TYR A 32 8.12 -1.04 -15.92
N VAL A 33 7.46 -1.88 -16.73
CA VAL A 33 6.67 -1.42 -17.88
C VAL A 33 5.27 -1.00 -17.46
N ILE A 34 4.58 -1.85 -16.73
CA ILE A 34 3.19 -1.58 -16.27
C ILE A 34 3.11 -0.29 -15.44
N PRO A 35 4.00 -0.02 -14.45
CA PRO A 35 3.96 1.22 -13.69
C PRO A 35 4.08 2.47 -14.55
N LYS A 36 4.97 2.47 -15.55
CA LYS A 36 5.11 3.60 -16.50
C LYS A 36 3.83 3.82 -17.31
N GLY A 37 3.20 2.74 -17.78
CA GLY A 37 1.90 2.81 -18.46
C GLY A 37 0.78 3.29 -17.53
N SER A 38 0.80 2.89 -16.26
CA SER A 38 -0.16 3.33 -15.25
C SER A 38 -0.10 4.84 -14.99
N VAL A 39 1.09 5.46 -15.02
CA VAL A 39 1.23 6.92 -14.94
C VAL A 39 0.42 7.61 -16.04
N THR A 40 0.60 7.18 -17.28
CA THR A 40 -0.11 7.78 -18.44
C THR A 40 -1.61 7.56 -18.35
N ARG A 41 -2.02 6.31 -18.02
CA ARG A 41 -3.44 5.96 -17.85
C ARG A 41 -4.10 6.80 -16.75
N LEU A 42 -3.51 6.84 -15.57
CA LEU A 42 -4.05 7.54 -14.42
C LEU A 42 -4.09 9.06 -14.62
N ASN A 43 -3.10 9.64 -15.29
CA ASN A 43 -3.10 11.06 -15.64
C ASN A 43 -4.19 11.39 -16.69
N PHE A 44 -4.45 10.48 -17.62
CA PHE A 44 -5.55 10.62 -18.57
C PHE A 44 -6.92 10.51 -17.88
N GLU A 45 -7.10 9.52 -16.99
CA GLU A 45 -8.32 9.36 -16.21
C GLU A 45 -8.62 10.61 -15.37
N ASP A 46 -7.60 11.21 -14.75
CA ASP A 46 -7.74 12.44 -13.96
C ASP A 46 -8.16 13.64 -14.80
N LYS A 47 -7.62 13.74 -16.00
CA LYS A 47 -7.87 14.90 -16.87
C LYS A 47 -9.25 14.85 -17.54
N TYR A 48 -9.71 13.64 -17.92
CA TYR A 48 -10.88 13.52 -18.81
C TYR A 48 -12.07 12.78 -18.20
N TYR A 49 -11.86 11.94 -17.20
CA TYR A 49 -12.91 11.05 -16.72
C TYR A 49 -13.38 11.37 -15.29
N LYS A 50 -12.47 11.43 -14.35
CA LYS A 50 -12.73 11.83 -12.96
C LYS A 50 -11.46 12.46 -12.40
N PRO A 51 -11.49 13.77 -12.03
CA PRO A 51 -10.39 14.31 -11.25
C PRO A 51 -10.21 13.42 -10.01
N ARG A 52 -9.01 12.93 -9.80
CA ARG A 52 -8.69 12.18 -8.58
C ARG A 52 -9.06 13.10 -7.43
N LYS A 53 -10.17 12.79 -6.78
CA LYS A 53 -10.33 13.31 -5.42
C LYS A 53 -9.12 12.78 -4.69
N SER A 54 -8.20 13.66 -4.34
CA SER A 54 -7.20 13.34 -3.32
C SER A 54 -8.03 12.74 -2.19
N THR A 55 -7.88 11.42 -2.00
CA THR A 55 -8.61 10.78 -0.92
C THR A 55 -7.97 11.39 0.30
N THR A 56 -8.68 12.30 0.92
CA THR A 56 -8.29 12.93 2.16
C THR A 56 -7.94 11.78 3.08
N ALA A 57 -6.66 11.55 3.30
CA ALA A 57 -6.27 10.47 4.18
C ALA A 57 -6.91 10.76 5.53
N ARG A 58 -7.61 9.77 6.07
CA ARG A 58 -8.23 9.86 7.39
C ARG A 58 -7.37 9.12 8.38
N ASN A 59 -7.38 9.59 9.62
CA ASN A 59 -6.65 8.97 10.73
C ASN A 59 -5.15 8.82 10.42
N ILE A 60 -4.53 9.94 10.00
CA ILE A 60 -3.12 9.95 9.67
C ILE A 60 -2.32 10.14 10.94
N GLN A 61 -1.42 9.22 11.19
CA GLN A 61 -0.45 9.30 12.27
C GLN A 61 0.94 9.31 11.65
N LEU A 62 1.76 10.28 12.02
CA LEU A 62 3.13 10.38 11.53
C LEU A 62 4.06 10.85 12.64
N GLU A 63 5.27 10.34 12.67
CA GLU A 63 6.35 10.83 13.52
C GLU A 63 6.98 12.06 12.85
N VAL A 64 6.84 13.21 13.51
CA VAL A 64 7.29 14.51 12.99
C VAL A 64 8.73 14.78 13.41
N ASP A 65 9.11 14.28 14.58
CA ASP A 65 10.45 14.33 15.15
C ASP A 65 10.62 13.13 16.08
N SER A 66 11.85 12.85 16.50
CA SER A 66 12.13 11.70 17.39
C SER A 66 11.28 11.75 18.66
N GLY A 67 10.36 10.78 18.78
CA GLY A 67 9.40 10.71 19.88
C GLY A 67 8.29 11.76 19.85
N VAL A 68 8.06 12.46 18.72
CA VAL A 68 6.96 13.40 18.53
C VAL A 68 6.02 12.87 17.46
N ILE A 69 4.82 12.48 17.86
CA ILE A 69 3.81 11.88 16.99
C ILE A 69 2.70 12.89 16.75
N ALA A 70 2.46 13.23 15.49
CA ALA A 70 1.32 14.02 15.06
C ALA A 70 0.19 13.12 14.55
N TYR A 71 -1.03 13.44 14.93
CA TYR A 71 -2.24 12.78 14.42
C TYR A 71 -3.20 13.81 13.85
N ILE A 72 -3.76 13.51 12.68
CA ILE A 72 -4.81 14.29 12.03
C ILE A 72 -5.93 13.35 11.60
N GLU A 73 -7.16 13.62 12.05
CA GLU A 73 -8.31 12.79 11.65
C GLU A 73 -8.67 12.98 10.18
N ARG A 74 -8.66 14.23 9.70
CA ARG A 74 -9.00 14.57 8.31
C ARG A 74 -8.20 15.78 7.84
N PHE A 75 -7.57 15.68 6.69
CA PHE A 75 -6.87 16.78 6.05
C PHE A 75 -7.60 17.24 4.78
N GLU A 76 -7.83 18.51 4.60
CA GLU A 76 -8.40 19.12 3.40
C GLU A 76 -7.33 19.84 2.60
N ASP A 77 -7.08 19.35 1.38
CA ASP A 77 -6.03 19.89 0.52
C ASP A 77 -6.35 21.29 0.00
N TYR A 78 -7.63 21.61 -0.26
CA TYR A 78 -8.05 22.92 -0.77
C TYR A 78 -7.75 24.05 0.24
N SER A 79 -8.07 23.83 1.51
CA SER A 79 -7.85 24.79 2.59
C SER A 79 -6.52 24.61 3.30
N LYS A 80 -5.72 23.58 2.91
CA LYS A 80 -4.48 23.15 3.60
C LYS A 80 -4.66 23.00 5.11
N THR A 81 -5.84 22.51 5.51
CA THR A 81 -6.27 22.47 6.92
C THR A 81 -6.50 21.02 7.37
N GLY A 82 -5.88 20.66 8.47
CA GLY A 82 -6.12 19.42 9.20
C GLY A 82 -7.12 19.64 10.33
N TYR A 83 -8.08 18.73 10.50
CA TYR A 83 -9.09 18.76 11.56
C TYR A 83 -8.82 17.68 12.59
N ARG A 84 -9.14 17.99 13.87
CA ARG A 84 -8.89 17.14 15.01
C ARG A 84 -7.41 16.72 15.09
N PHE A 85 -6.57 17.72 15.19
CA PHE A 85 -5.14 17.56 15.32
C PHE A 85 -4.77 17.20 16.76
N SER A 86 -3.86 16.23 16.91
CA SER A 86 -3.14 16.03 18.16
C SER A 86 -1.65 15.87 17.93
N LEU A 87 -0.85 16.29 18.90
CA LEU A 87 0.61 16.16 18.90
C LEU A 87 1.05 15.60 20.24
N ASP A 88 1.60 14.41 20.20
CA ASP A 88 2.07 13.67 21.37
C ASP A 88 3.59 13.69 21.44
N LYS A 89 4.14 14.16 22.55
CA LYS A 89 5.59 14.13 22.80
C LYS A 89 5.90 13.06 23.82
N PHE A 90 6.77 12.13 23.45
CA PHE A 90 7.26 11.06 24.30
C PHE A 90 8.72 11.30 24.68
N LYS A 91 9.05 11.08 25.94
CA LYS A 91 10.42 11.02 26.45
C LYS A 91 10.56 9.72 27.26
N ASP A 92 11.56 8.92 26.95
CA ASP A 92 11.81 7.62 27.61
C ASP A 92 10.55 6.70 27.64
N LYS A 93 9.79 6.68 26.51
CA LYS A 93 8.52 5.95 26.36
C LYS A 93 7.38 6.43 27.25
N GLN A 94 7.52 7.55 27.91
CA GLN A 94 6.46 8.20 28.69
C GLN A 94 5.93 9.41 27.96
N LEU A 95 4.62 9.61 27.98
CA LEU A 95 3.98 10.79 27.41
C LEU A 95 4.24 11.99 28.32
N VAL A 96 4.92 12.99 27.81
CA VAL A 96 5.27 14.22 28.57
C VAL A 96 4.43 15.42 28.15
N SER A 97 3.91 15.45 26.91
CA SER A 97 3.04 16.53 26.45
C SER A 97 2.04 15.99 25.44
N HIS A 98 0.78 16.38 25.61
CA HIS A 98 -0.34 16.06 24.71
C HIS A 98 -1.03 17.35 24.30
N LEU A 99 -0.85 17.76 23.03
CA LEU A 99 -1.56 18.87 22.44
C LEU A 99 -2.74 18.36 21.64
N THR A 100 -3.91 18.92 21.88
CA THR A 100 -5.11 18.69 21.04
C THR A 100 -5.58 20.02 20.47
N ALA A 101 -6.05 20.03 19.24
CA ALA A 101 -6.57 21.22 18.60
C ALA A 101 -7.73 20.88 17.65
N ARG A 102 -8.64 21.83 17.49
CA ARG A 102 -9.75 21.71 16.55
C ARG A 102 -9.24 21.64 15.12
N SER A 103 -8.29 22.48 14.76
CA SER A 103 -7.71 22.51 13.43
C SER A 103 -6.27 23.01 13.42
N ILE A 104 -5.55 22.59 12.40
CA ILE A 104 -4.20 23.05 12.07
C ILE A 104 -4.16 23.45 10.61
N THR A 105 -3.65 24.65 10.29
CA THR A 105 -3.60 25.18 8.92
C THR A 105 -2.16 25.44 8.52
N TYR A 106 -1.76 24.99 7.34
CA TYR A 106 -0.43 25.21 6.79
C TYR A 106 -0.28 26.64 6.27
N ASP A 107 0.82 27.30 6.63
CA ASP A 107 1.18 28.59 6.09
C ASP A 107 1.96 28.41 4.78
N THR A 108 1.36 28.81 3.66
CA THR A 108 1.98 28.69 2.33
C THR A 108 3.13 29.67 2.10
N ALA A 109 3.27 30.70 2.95
CA ALA A 109 4.32 31.71 2.84
C ALA A 109 5.63 31.27 3.51
N THR A 110 5.55 30.41 4.52
CA THR A 110 6.71 29.95 5.29
C THR A 110 6.75 28.45 5.37
N VAL A 111 7.86 27.84 4.94
CA VAL A 111 8.04 26.37 4.94
C VAL A 111 7.94 25.84 6.37
N HIS A 112 7.22 24.72 6.54
CA HIS A 112 7.01 24.01 7.81
C HIS A 112 6.28 24.80 8.90
N LYS A 113 5.73 25.98 8.60
CA LYS A 113 4.97 26.75 9.57
C LYS A 113 3.51 26.33 9.55
N TRP A 114 2.97 26.04 10.73
CA TRP A 114 1.59 25.65 10.95
C TRP A 114 0.94 26.55 12.00
N THR A 115 -0.28 26.94 11.74
CA THR A 115 -1.13 27.67 12.69
C THR A 115 -2.15 26.71 13.30
N VAL A 116 -2.06 26.52 14.59
CA VAL A 116 -2.96 25.68 15.40
C VAL A 116 -4.06 26.55 15.97
N LYS A 117 -5.34 26.12 15.85
CA LYS A 117 -6.50 26.86 16.35
C LYS A 117 -7.27 26.06 17.39
N ASP A 118 -7.79 26.76 18.40
CA ASP A 118 -8.57 26.17 19.51
C ASP A 118 -7.80 24.99 20.12
N TYR A 119 -6.66 25.29 20.72
CA TYR A 119 -5.76 24.28 21.25
C TYR A 119 -5.82 24.14 22.77
N MET A 120 -5.50 22.94 23.24
CA MET A 120 -5.25 22.59 24.63
C MET A 120 -3.97 21.78 24.71
N ILE A 121 -3.02 22.26 25.49
CA ILE A 121 -1.77 21.56 25.78
C ILE A 121 -1.88 21.02 27.21
N ARG A 122 -1.66 19.72 27.38
CA ARG A 122 -1.52 19.04 28.66
C ARG A 122 -0.07 18.61 28.80
N GLU A 123 0.63 19.20 29.76
CA GLU A 123 1.99 18.81 30.12
C GLU A 123 1.96 17.95 31.37
N MET A 124 2.71 16.85 31.35
CA MET A 124 2.79 15.87 32.42
C MET A 124 4.21 15.86 32.97
N ASP A 125 4.34 16.23 34.25
CA ASP A 125 5.59 16.16 35.00
C ASP A 125 5.38 15.25 36.23
N GLY A 126 5.64 13.97 36.03
CA GLY A 126 5.37 12.94 37.03
C GLY A 126 3.87 12.84 37.35
N MET A 127 3.49 13.19 38.60
CA MET A 127 2.08 13.22 39.05
C MET A 127 1.42 14.59 38.91
N ARG A 128 2.13 15.59 38.41
CA ARG A 128 1.58 16.94 38.21
C ARG A 128 1.20 17.10 36.76
N GLU A 129 0.01 17.66 36.53
CA GLU A 129 -0.47 18.03 35.21
C GLU A 129 -0.68 19.55 35.16
N SER A 130 -0.21 20.17 34.08
CA SER A 130 -0.55 21.55 33.78
C SER A 130 -1.34 21.60 32.46
N ILE A 131 -2.38 22.45 32.41
CA ILE A 131 -3.25 22.59 31.25
C ILE A 131 -3.21 24.05 30.80
N VAL A 132 -2.78 24.25 29.54
CA VAL A 132 -2.79 25.56 28.89
C VAL A 132 -3.77 25.49 27.72
N LYS A 133 -4.66 26.48 27.60
CA LYS A 133 -5.61 26.60 26.49
C LYS A 133 -5.41 27.94 25.79
N GLY A 134 -5.61 27.95 24.48
CA GLY A 134 -5.52 29.15 23.69
C GLY A 134 -6.27 29.05 22.37
N GLU A 135 -6.54 30.19 21.76
CA GLU A 135 -7.29 30.29 20.51
C GLU A 135 -6.43 30.06 19.27
N LYS A 136 -5.18 30.56 19.29
CA LYS A 136 -4.28 30.49 18.15
C LYS A 136 -2.82 30.40 18.60
N MET A 137 -2.06 29.52 17.95
CA MET A 137 -0.63 29.35 18.16
C MET A 137 0.04 28.99 16.83
N ASP A 138 1.15 29.66 16.53
CA ASP A 138 2.00 29.28 15.40
C ASP A 138 3.11 28.35 15.88
N THR A 139 3.34 27.28 15.14
CA THR A 139 4.36 26.27 15.46
C THR A 139 5.07 25.80 14.18
N ILE A 140 6.31 25.35 14.33
CA ILE A 140 7.09 24.78 13.23
C ILE A 140 7.04 23.25 13.41
N LEU A 141 6.52 22.56 12.41
CA LEU A 141 6.45 21.09 12.38
C LEU A 141 7.05 20.59 11.07
N PHE A 142 7.95 19.61 11.17
CA PHE A 142 8.60 19.00 9.99
C PHE A 142 7.66 18.05 9.25
N MET A 143 6.50 18.56 8.84
CA MET A 143 5.52 17.89 8.01
C MET A 143 5.02 18.84 6.92
N GLU A 144 4.66 18.31 5.77
CA GLU A 144 4.14 19.07 4.64
C GLU A 144 2.73 18.59 4.26
N PRO A 145 1.91 19.45 3.62
CA PRO A 145 0.60 19.05 3.10
C PRO A 145 0.66 17.82 2.18
N ALA A 146 1.77 17.64 1.45
CA ALA A 146 2.01 16.48 0.59
C ALA A 146 2.05 15.15 1.36
N ASP A 147 2.48 15.17 2.62
CA ASP A 147 2.53 13.97 3.46
C ASP A 147 1.14 13.43 3.80
N PHE A 148 0.10 14.26 3.70
CA PHE A 148 -1.30 13.91 3.99
C PHE A 148 -2.11 13.57 2.74
N LEU A 149 -1.51 13.74 1.54
CA LEU A 149 -2.18 13.48 0.28
C LEU A 149 -1.80 12.08 -0.24
N ILE A 150 -2.60 11.09 0.09
CA ILE A 150 -2.50 9.78 -0.55
C ILE A 150 -3.30 9.86 -1.85
N MET A 151 -2.62 9.98 -2.97
CA MET A 151 -3.26 9.84 -4.28
C MET A 151 -3.75 8.40 -4.42
N LYS A 152 -5.04 8.24 -4.67
CA LYS A 152 -5.61 6.91 -4.95
C LYS A 152 -4.83 6.25 -6.09
N ASN A 153 -4.41 4.99 -5.87
CA ASN A 153 -3.63 4.18 -6.81
C ASN A 153 -2.20 4.70 -7.09
N GLN A 154 -1.62 5.53 -6.21
CA GLN A 154 -0.23 5.98 -6.34
C GLN A 154 0.75 4.80 -6.36
N GLN A 155 0.45 3.72 -5.63
CA GLN A 155 1.25 2.50 -5.59
C GLN A 155 1.39 1.83 -6.97
N GLU A 156 0.42 2.02 -7.88
CA GLU A 156 0.47 1.49 -9.24
C GLU A 156 1.42 2.26 -10.17
N MET A 157 1.74 3.51 -9.81
CA MET A 157 2.59 4.40 -10.62
C MET A 157 4.08 4.21 -10.35
N LEU A 158 4.45 3.63 -9.21
CA LEU A 158 5.83 3.45 -8.80
C LEU A 158 6.39 2.15 -9.37
N THR A 159 7.60 2.21 -9.93
CA THR A 159 8.36 1.00 -10.27
C THR A 159 8.73 0.21 -9.01
N SER A 160 9.02 -1.09 -9.12
CA SER A 160 9.31 -1.91 -7.93
C SER A 160 10.49 -1.39 -7.08
N PRO A 161 11.60 -0.88 -7.64
CA PRO A 161 12.64 -0.23 -6.84
C PRO A 161 12.15 1.04 -6.14
N GLN A 162 11.44 1.92 -6.85
CA GLN A 162 10.87 3.15 -6.27
C GLN A 162 9.86 2.85 -5.16
N LEU A 163 9.05 1.79 -5.35
CA LEU A 163 8.08 1.34 -4.36
C LEU A 163 8.76 0.84 -3.08
N SER A 164 9.83 0.05 -3.23
CA SER A 164 10.64 -0.42 -2.09
C SER A 164 11.30 0.75 -1.34
N GLU A 165 11.88 1.71 -2.06
CA GLU A 165 12.48 2.90 -1.46
C GLU A 165 11.43 3.76 -0.74
N TYR A 166 10.26 3.96 -1.36
CA TYR A 166 9.14 4.69 -0.76
C TYR A 166 8.67 4.02 0.53
N ILE A 167 8.45 2.70 0.52
CA ILE A 167 8.05 1.93 1.71
C ILE A 167 9.07 2.10 2.83
N ASN A 168 10.36 1.95 2.55
CA ASN A 168 11.42 2.08 3.56
C ASN A 168 11.46 3.49 4.15
N ARG A 169 11.34 4.52 3.31
CA ARG A 169 11.32 5.93 3.75
C ARG A 169 10.11 6.23 4.63
N GLN A 170 8.93 5.76 4.24
CA GLN A 170 7.72 5.98 5.03
C GLN A 170 7.71 5.17 6.34
N ARG A 171 8.29 3.97 6.32
CA ARG A 171 8.44 3.15 7.53
C ARG A 171 9.35 3.82 8.56
N GLN A 172 10.45 4.45 8.11
CA GLN A 172 11.35 5.22 8.97
C GLN A 172 10.67 6.44 9.59
N ARG A 173 9.69 7.03 8.89
CA ARG A 173 8.88 8.15 9.36
C ARG A 173 7.66 7.73 10.22
N GLY A 174 7.52 6.46 10.56
CA GLY A 174 6.38 5.97 11.35
C GLY A 174 5.02 6.04 10.66
N PHE A 175 4.97 6.18 9.34
CA PHE A 175 3.69 6.26 8.60
C PHE A 175 2.92 4.94 8.71
N ALA A 176 1.69 5.00 9.25
CA ALA A 176 0.84 3.81 9.41
C ALA A 176 0.23 3.32 8.08
N ASN A 177 0.03 4.19 7.10
CA ASN A 177 -0.72 3.91 5.86
C ASN A 177 0.13 3.38 4.70
N ILE A 178 1.21 2.61 4.97
CA ILE A 178 2.07 2.01 3.94
C ILE A 178 1.60 0.64 3.45
N LYS A 179 0.59 0.05 4.09
CA LYS A 179 0.15 -1.33 3.80
C LYS A 179 -0.28 -1.55 2.34
N GLU A 180 -0.96 -0.58 1.72
CA GLU A 180 -1.35 -0.68 0.31
C GLU A 180 -0.13 -0.78 -0.63
N PHE A 181 0.95 -0.05 -0.30
CA PHE A 181 2.21 -0.09 -1.05
C PHE A 181 2.94 -1.42 -0.85
N GLU A 182 2.96 -1.94 0.39
CA GLU A 182 3.54 -3.26 0.70
C GLU A 182 2.79 -4.38 -0.02
N ILE A 183 1.45 -4.34 -0.01
CA ILE A 183 0.61 -5.31 -0.72
C ILE A 183 0.92 -5.30 -2.21
N GLU A 184 0.98 -4.12 -2.83
CA GLU A 184 1.29 -4.00 -4.26
C GLU A 184 2.70 -4.55 -4.58
N TYR A 185 3.70 -4.27 -3.75
CA TYR A 185 5.06 -4.79 -3.90
C TYR A 185 5.10 -6.32 -3.88
N HIS A 186 4.51 -6.94 -2.85
CA HIS A 186 4.47 -8.39 -2.72
C HIS A 186 3.59 -9.06 -3.77
N LYS A 187 2.49 -8.42 -4.17
CA LYS A 187 1.60 -8.89 -5.24
C LYS A 187 2.35 -9.04 -6.56
N ARG A 188 3.19 -8.10 -6.95
CA ARG A 188 3.98 -8.19 -8.19
C ARG A 188 4.89 -9.41 -8.20
N ILE A 189 5.54 -9.71 -7.08
CA ILE A 189 6.37 -10.90 -6.92
C ILE A 189 5.49 -12.16 -7.00
N ALA A 190 4.41 -12.20 -6.24
CA ALA A 190 3.50 -13.35 -6.19
C ALA A 190 2.89 -13.69 -7.56
N MET A 191 2.49 -12.67 -8.34
CA MET A 191 1.94 -12.85 -9.69
C MET A 191 2.96 -13.49 -10.66
N SER A 192 4.25 -13.23 -10.50
CA SER A 192 5.28 -13.87 -11.31
C SER A 192 5.38 -15.36 -11.04
N PHE A 193 5.15 -15.80 -9.80
CA PHE A 193 5.12 -17.23 -9.43
C PHE A 193 3.85 -17.95 -9.86
N ALA A 194 2.78 -17.23 -10.17
CA ALA A 194 1.52 -17.83 -10.63
C ALA A 194 1.69 -18.70 -11.87
N SER A 195 2.62 -18.31 -12.77
CA SER A 195 2.92 -19.09 -13.99
C SER A 195 3.40 -20.51 -13.68
N PHE A 196 4.21 -20.69 -12.63
CA PHE A 196 4.66 -22.02 -12.20
C PHE A 196 3.51 -22.85 -11.65
N ILE A 197 2.67 -22.26 -10.81
CA ILE A 197 1.52 -22.94 -10.20
C ILE A 197 0.54 -23.39 -11.29
N LEU A 198 0.17 -22.51 -12.21
CA LEU A 198 -0.75 -22.81 -13.29
C LEU A 198 -0.17 -23.84 -14.26
N THR A 199 1.13 -23.81 -14.55
CA THR A 199 1.81 -24.81 -15.37
C THR A 199 1.81 -26.18 -14.69
N LEU A 200 2.08 -26.24 -13.39
CA LEU A 200 2.02 -27.50 -12.62
C LEU A 200 0.61 -28.09 -12.63
N ILE A 201 -0.41 -27.28 -12.42
CA ILE A 201 -1.83 -27.72 -12.50
C ILE A 201 -2.11 -28.28 -13.90
N GLY A 202 -1.77 -27.54 -14.95
CA GLY A 202 -2.03 -27.94 -16.34
C GLY A 202 -1.32 -29.24 -16.71
N VAL A 203 -0.03 -29.38 -16.41
CA VAL A 203 0.76 -30.58 -16.71
C VAL A 203 0.27 -31.79 -15.89
N SER A 204 -0.05 -31.59 -14.61
CA SER A 204 -0.56 -32.68 -13.74
C SER A 204 -1.89 -33.25 -14.24
N LEU A 205 -2.79 -32.37 -14.64
CA LEU A 205 -4.09 -32.76 -15.20
C LEU A 205 -3.95 -33.45 -16.56
N SER A 206 -3.16 -32.89 -17.48
CA SER A 206 -2.98 -33.43 -18.82
C SER A 206 -2.19 -34.76 -18.83
N SER A 207 -1.44 -35.06 -17.76
CA SER A 207 -0.64 -36.28 -17.65
C SER A 207 -1.47 -37.54 -17.38
N LYS A 208 -2.67 -37.42 -16.81
CA LYS A 208 -3.54 -38.56 -16.49
C LYS A 208 -4.51 -38.81 -17.63
N LYS A 209 -4.58 -40.13 -18.06
CA LYS A 209 -5.57 -40.58 -19.03
C LYS A 209 -6.88 -40.83 -18.29
N THR A 210 -7.93 -40.06 -18.59
CA THR A 210 -9.26 -40.28 -18.01
C THR A 210 -10.26 -40.70 -19.08
N LYS A 211 -11.29 -41.49 -18.66
CA LYS A 211 -12.37 -41.94 -19.54
C LYS A 211 -13.29 -40.80 -20.03
N GLY A 212 -13.19 -39.60 -19.44
CA GLY A 212 -14.07 -38.46 -19.72
C GLY A 212 -13.67 -37.57 -20.92
N GLY A 213 -12.65 -37.99 -21.69
CA GLY A 213 -12.20 -37.25 -22.86
C GLY A 213 -11.50 -35.92 -22.56
N MET A 214 -11.12 -35.16 -23.61
CA MET A 214 -10.35 -33.92 -23.53
C MET A 214 -11.14 -32.78 -22.84
N GLY A 215 -12.47 -32.78 -22.98
CA GLY A 215 -13.33 -31.72 -22.40
C GLY A 215 -13.32 -31.70 -20.87
N LEU A 216 -13.27 -32.88 -20.22
CA LEU A 216 -13.24 -32.98 -18.77
C LEU A 216 -11.94 -32.42 -18.19
N HIS A 217 -10.79 -32.71 -18.81
CA HIS A 217 -9.50 -32.14 -18.38
C HIS A 217 -9.45 -30.64 -18.55
N LEU A 218 -9.99 -30.11 -19.67
CA LEU A 218 -10.07 -28.68 -19.93
C LEU A 218 -10.98 -27.99 -18.90
N GLY A 219 -12.15 -28.58 -18.60
CA GLY A 219 -13.09 -28.02 -17.62
C GLY A 219 -12.51 -27.99 -16.20
N ILE A 220 -11.88 -29.05 -15.74
CA ILE A 220 -11.24 -29.11 -14.41
C ILE A 220 -10.04 -28.11 -14.36
N GLY A 221 -9.22 -28.06 -15.40
CA GLY A 221 -8.07 -27.16 -15.46
C GLY A 221 -8.49 -25.71 -15.39
N LEU A 222 -9.54 -25.34 -16.14
CA LEU A 222 -10.10 -23.99 -16.14
C LEU A 222 -10.73 -23.64 -14.78
N GLY A 223 -11.47 -24.58 -14.17
CA GLY A 223 -12.06 -24.42 -12.85
C GLY A 223 -11.01 -24.21 -11.76
N LEU A 224 -9.92 -24.99 -11.76
CA LEU A 224 -8.81 -24.84 -10.80
C LEU A 224 -8.05 -23.52 -11.00
N SER A 225 -7.82 -23.13 -12.25
CA SER A 225 -7.16 -21.85 -12.56
C SER A 225 -8.01 -20.67 -12.11
N PHE A 226 -9.32 -20.70 -12.33
CA PHE A 226 -10.26 -19.70 -11.87
C PHE A 226 -10.32 -19.64 -10.33
N SER A 227 -10.38 -20.80 -9.66
CA SER A 227 -10.33 -20.87 -8.19
C SER A 227 -9.05 -20.27 -7.63
N TYR A 228 -7.90 -20.50 -8.27
CA TYR A 228 -6.63 -19.91 -7.89
C TYR A 228 -6.66 -18.36 -7.98
N ILE A 229 -7.17 -17.82 -9.10
CA ILE A 229 -7.29 -16.37 -9.31
C ILE A 229 -8.24 -15.74 -8.29
N LEU A 230 -9.40 -16.40 -8.02
CA LEU A 230 -10.34 -15.93 -7.00
C LEU A 230 -9.68 -15.89 -5.62
N PHE A 231 -9.01 -16.97 -5.23
CA PHE A 231 -8.33 -17.03 -3.94
C PHE A 231 -7.26 -15.92 -3.79
N GLN A 232 -6.47 -15.70 -4.83
CA GLN A 232 -5.47 -14.63 -4.86
C GLN A 232 -6.13 -13.23 -4.72
N THR A 233 -7.25 -13.00 -5.40
CA THR A 233 -8.00 -11.74 -5.32
C THR A 233 -8.58 -11.51 -3.93
N ILE A 234 -9.22 -12.53 -3.35
CA ILE A 234 -9.77 -12.48 -2.00
C ILE A 234 -8.67 -12.22 -0.97
N ALA A 235 -7.53 -12.92 -1.07
CA ALA A 235 -6.40 -12.74 -0.15
C ALA A 235 -5.86 -11.29 -0.18
N SER A 236 -5.70 -10.69 -1.37
CA SER A 236 -5.26 -9.29 -1.49
C SER A 236 -6.30 -8.31 -0.94
N THR A 237 -7.59 -8.54 -1.15
CA THR A 237 -8.66 -7.67 -0.66
C THR A 237 -8.80 -7.73 0.87
N MET A 238 -8.67 -8.92 1.47
CA MET A 238 -8.73 -9.07 2.93
C MET A 238 -7.55 -8.40 3.66
N GLN A 239 -6.37 -8.34 3.03
CA GLN A 239 -5.22 -7.63 3.58
C GLN A 239 -5.46 -6.11 3.61
N ILE A 240 -6.12 -5.56 2.59
CA ILE A 240 -6.51 -4.14 2.55
C ILE A 240 -7.56 -3.84 3.63
N GLY A 241 -8.56 -4.73 3.81
CA GLY A 241 -9.62 -4.54 4.83
C GLY A 241 -9.11 -4.51 6.27
N ARG A 242 -8.07 -5.29 6.61
CA ARG A 242 -7.43 -5.25 7.95
C ARG A 242 -6.63 -3.98 8.23
N ALA A 243 -6.36 -3.17 7.22
CA ALA A 243 -5.66 -1.89 7.38
C ALA A 243 -6.57 -0.75 7.84
N HIS A 244 -7.88 -0.96 7.85
CA HIS A 244 -8.90 0.03 8.21
C HIS A 244 -9.57 -0.18 9.57
N VAL A 245 -9.06 -1.12 10.38
CA VAL A 245 -9.57 -1.38 11.75
C VAL A 245 -8.56 -0.92 12.78
#